data_005d48ca5602d67c4bc707cbcb7e742a
#
_entry.id   005d48ca5602d67c4bc707cbcb7e742a
#
_cell.length_a   1.000
_cell.length_b   1.000
_cell.length_c   1.000
_cell.angle_alpha   90.00
_cell.angle_beta   90.00
_cell.angle_gamma   90.00
#
_symmetry.space_group_name_H-M   'P 1'
#
loop_
_entity.id
_entity.type
_entity.pdbx_description
1 polymer ?
#
loop_
_entity_poly.entity_id
_entity_poly.type
_entity_poly.pdbx_seq_one_letter_code
_entity_poly.pdbx_strand_id
1 'polypeptide(L)'
;ASNSYNQYNSFNTQQYLSNTIGSSVQYSRNFGQTVRTSINLRINQNTSTRVFDAGTDFNFGLNQIQPFKKKNSLGDRFIDQFRIGLDFSGGISMTNQVGDPYTRYEFDVYPRSSNSLRGTIQKPFIPTGVDDVPPGVIPVDASTLPILWEKAQTKFNYSIPLALPNLKLTKHINLTPGVSWSGNMYTRSYKYTYVAADSTVRIDTVGGLPKFNSQIAFSASMNTRLFGTLRFKKG
;
A
#
# COMPACT_ATOMS: atom_id res chain seq x y z
N ALA A 1 -19.16 -18.00 8.21
CA ALA A 1 -20.49 -18.09 7.63
C ALA A 1 -20.47 -19.10 6.48
N SER A 2 -21.43 -20.01 6.47
CA SER A 2 -21.54 -20.99 5.40
C SER A 2 -22.19 -20.35 4.16
N ASN A 3 -21.94 -20.92 2.98
CA ASN A 3 -22.64 -20.51 1.75
C ASN A 3 -24.15 -20.46 1.93
N SER A 4 -24.71 -21.34 2.76
CA SER A 4 -26.14 -21.38 3.08
C SER A 4 -26.62 -20.10 3.77
N TYR A 5 -25.82 -19.44 4.62
CA TYR A 5 -26.23 -18.19 5.25
C TYR A 5 -26.48 -17.09 4.19
N ASN A 6 -25.56 -16.95 3.23
CA ASN A 6 -25.70 -15.96 2.17
C ASN A 6 -26.86 -16.30 1.23
N GLN A 7 -27.13 -17.58 0.98
CA GLN A 7 -28.24 -18.02 0.14
C GLN A 7 -29.60 -17.63 0.69
N TYR A 8 -29.79 -17.71 2.00
CA TYR A 8 -31.09 -17.46 2.62
C TYR A 8 -31.27 -16.01 3.12
N ASN A 9 -30.19 -15.28 3.35
CA ASN A 9 -30.25 -13.98 4.02
C ASN A 9 -29.78 -12.79 3.18
N SER A 10 -29.34 -12.99 1.94
CA SER A 10 -28.90 -11.87 1.11
C SER A 10 -29.95 -11.46 0.08
N PHE A 11 -30.25 -10.16 0.05
CA PHE A 11 -31.15 -9.53 -0.92
C PHE A 11 -30.44 -9.09 -2.21
N ASN A 12 -29.10 -9.18 -2.25
CA ASN A 12 -28.29 -8.76 -3.37
C ASN A 12 -27.62 -9.97 -4.01
N THR A 13 -27.72 -10.10 -5.33
CA THR A 13 -27.15 -11.21 -6.11
C THR A 13 -25.63 -11.34 -5.90
N GLN A 14 -24.92 -10.23 -5.76
CA GLN A 14 -23.48 -10.26 -5.48
C GLN A 14 -23.17 -10.85 -4.10
N GLN A 15 -23.98 -10.53 -3.11
CA GLN A 15 -23.83 -11.05 -1.76
C GLN A 15 -24.23 -12.52 -1.67
N TYR A 16 -25.25 -12.92 -2.43
CA TYR A 16 -25.67 -14.30 -2.59
C TYR A 16 -24.56 -15.19 -3.17
N LEU A 17 -23.83 -14.66 -4.16
CA LEU A 17 -22.71 -15.36 -4.81
C LEU A 17 -21.37 -15.19 -4.07
N SER A 18 -21.33 -14.37 -3.02
CA SER A 18 -20.09 -14.12 -2.27
C SER A 18 -19.77 -15.31 -1.36
N ASN A 19 -18.62 -15.91 -1.64
CA ASN A 19 -18.04 -16.97 -0.82
C ASN A 19 -16.91 -16.45 0.09
N THR A 20 -16.86 -15.14 0.32
CA THR A 20 -15.78 -14.51 1.09
C THR A 20 -16.26 -14.15 2.48
N ILE A 21 -15.52 -14.56 3.49
CA ILE A 21 -15.69 -14.18 4.88
C ILE A 21 -14.57 -13.21 5.23
N GLY A 22 -14.93 -12.01 5.68
CA GLY A 22 -13.97 -11.00 6.09
C GLY A 22 -14.16 -10.63 7.56
N SER A 23 -13.06 -10.44 8.27
CA SER A 23 -13.01 -9.92 9.62
C SER A 23 -11.91 -8.88 9.74
N SER A 24 -12.18 -7.80 10.46
CA SER A 24 -11.18 -6.79 10.74
C SER A 24 -11.30 -6.25 12.14
N VAL A 25 -10.18 -5.93 12.75
CA VAL A 25 -10.08 -5.25 14.04
C VAL A 25 -9.20 -4.03 13.86
N GLN A 26 -9.74 -2.87 14.18
CA GLN A 26 -9.00 -1.62 14.10
C GLN A 26 -8.89 -0.99 15.49
N TYR A 27 -7.66 -0.60 15.82
CA TYR A 27 -7.38 0.21 16.99
C TYR A 27 -6.72 1.50 16.53
N SER A 28 -7.22 2.64 17.01
CA SER A 28 -6.62 3.94 16.74
C SER A 28 -6.55 4.76 18.01
N ARG A 29 -5.45 5.49 18.17
CA ARG A 29 -5.25 6.38 19.31
C ARG A 29 -4.49 7.64 18.92
N ASN A 30 -4.99 8.76 19.41
CA ASN A 30 -4.32 10.05 19.31
C ASN A 30 -3.74 10.42 20.67
N PHE A 31 -2.46 10.80 20.68
CA PHE A 31 -1.78 11.31 21.87
C PHE A 31 -1.67 12.83 21.75
N GLY A 32 -2.63 13.50 22.37
CA GLY A 32 -2.82 14.93 22.19
C GLY A 32 -3.15 15.28 20.74
N GLN A 33 -2.65 16.43 20.27
CA GLN A 33 -2.80 16.90 18.90
C GLN A 33 -1.58 16.55 18.01
N THR A 34 -0.57 15.94 18.61
CA THR A 34 0.75 15.81 17.97
C THR A 34 0.97 14.43 17.36
N VAL A 35 0.56 13.38 18.04
CA VAL A 35 0.84 12.00 17.61
C VAL A 35 -0.46 11.27 17.36
N ARG A 36 -0.52 10.58 16.24
CA ARG A 36 -1.62 9.67 15.87
C ARG A 36 -1.06 8.30 15.53
N THR A 37 -1.73 7.27 16.02
CA THR A 37 -1.38 5.89 15.72
C THR A 37 -2.63 5.10 15.37
N SER A 38 -2.50 4.19 14.43
CA SER A 38 -3.55 3.21 14.15
C SER A 38 -2.95 1.88 13.73
N ILE A 39 -3.59 0.81 14.13
CA ILE A 39 -3.29 -0.56 13.73
C ILE A 39 -4.60 -1.17 13.24
N ASN A 40 -4.57 -1.82 12.10
CA ASN A 40 -5.67 -2.54 11.52
C ASN A 40 -5.23 -3.97 11.23
N LEU A 41 -5.92 -4.92 11.80
CA LEU A 41 -5.79 -6.35 11.51
C LEU A 41 -6.94 -6.77 10.62
N ARG A 42 -6.65 -7.45 9.53
CA ARG A 42 -7.66 -7.95 8.60
C ARG A 42 -7.40 -9.40 8.26
N ILE A 43 -8.48 -10.14 8.13
CA ILE A 43 -8.46 -11.54 7.70
C ILE A 43 -9.60 -11.71 6.71
N ASN A 44 -9.30 -12.25 5.54
CA ASN A 44 -10.27 -12.60 4.52
C ASN A 44 -10.07 -14.05 4.13
N GLN A 45 -11.14 -14.77 3.98
CA GLN A 45 -11.13 -16.16 3.53
C GLN A 45 -12.19 -16.36 2.44
N ASN A 46 -11.78 -16.89 1.33
CA ASN A 46 -12.68 -17.38 0.31
C ASN A 46 -12.98 -18.86 0.60
N THR A 47 -14.23 -19.20 0.91
CA THR A 47 -14.62 -20.55 1.31
C THR A 47 -14.64 -21.54 0.15
N SER A 48 -14.83 -21.08 -1.09
CA SER A 48 -14.84 -21.94 -2.28
C SER A 48 -13.43 -22.27 -2.75
N THR A 49 -12.54 -21.28 -2.78
CA THR A 49 -11.15 -21.48 -3.22
C THR A 49 -10.21 -21.78 -2.08
N ARG A 50 -10.68 -21.73 -0.83
CA ARG A 50 -9.88 -21.88 0.40
C ARG A 50 -8.69 -20.92 0.50
N VAL A 51 -8.71 -19.86 -0.31
CA VAL A 51 -7.70 -18.81 -0.24
C VAL A 51 -7.93 -17.99 1.03
N PHE A 52 -6.86 -17.83 1.79
CA PHE A 52 -6.80 -17.08 3.02
C PHE A 52 -5.81 -15.93 2.85
N ASP A 53 -6.25 -14.73 3.17
CA ASP A 53 -5.43 -13.52 3.20
C ASP A 53 -5.52 -12.87 4.57
N ALA A 54 -4.40 -12.72 5.23
CA ALA A 54 -4.29 -12.00 6.47
C ALA A 54 -3.35 -10.81 6.31
N GLY A 55 -3.64 -9.72 6.98
CA GLY A 55 -2.79 -8.55 6.92
C GLY A 55 -2.88 -7.70 8.18
N THR A 56 -1.80 -7.00 8.44
CA THR A 56 -1.71 -5.98 9.49
C THR A 56 -1.26 -4.71 8.84
N ASP A 57 -2.04 -3.65 8.95
CA ASP A 57 -1.64 -2.31 8.53
C ASP A 57 -1.47 -1.45 9.78
N PHE A 58 -0.40 -0.67 9.81
CA PHE A 58 -0.20 0.29 10.88
C PHE A 58 0.17 1.65 10.30
N ASN A 59 -0.23 2.69 11.02
CA ASN A 59 0.12 4.06 10.72
C ASN A 59 0.58 4.75 12.00
N PHE A 60 1.66 5.49 11.85
CA PHE A 60 2.17 6.40 12.86
C PHE A 60 2.39 7.75 12.22
N GLY A 61 1.74 8.78 12.75
CA GLY A 61 1.88 10.15 12.27
C GLY A 61 2.29 11.08 13.41
N LEU A 62 3.32 11.86 13.17
CA LEU A 62 3.70 12.98 13.98
C LEU A 62 3.29 14.25 13.22
N ASN A 63 2.30 14.97 13.73
CA ASN A 63 1.92 16.26 13.18
C ASN A 63 3.12 17.22 13.22
N GLN A 64 3.16 18.16 12.30
CA GLN A 64 4.27 19.09 12.22
C GLN A 64 4.49 19.80 13.55
N ILE A 65 5.64 19.57 14.15
CA ILE A 65 6.12 20.22 15.37
C ILE A 65 7.17 21.28 15.02
N GLN A 66 7.33 22.26 15.89
CA GLN A 66 8.36 23.30 15.82
C GLN A 66 9.49 22.97 16.81
N PRO A 67 10.50 22.16 16.42
CA PRO A 67 11.48 21.64 17.38
C PRO A 67 12.37 22.73 17.98
N PHE A 68 12.56 23.82 17.27
CA PHE A 68 13.44 24.93 17.70
C PHE A 68 12.71 26.06 18.40
N LYS A 69 11.37 26.02 18.46
CA LYS A 69 10.59 27.05 19.13
C LYS A 69 10.73 26.92 20.64
N LYS A 70 11.27 27.96 21.28
CA LYS A 70 11.33 28.04 22.75
C LYS A 70 9.92 28.21 23.33
N LYS A 71 9.65 27.61 24.48
CA LYS A 71 8.34 27.61 25.15
C LYS A 71 7.75 29.01 25.36
N ASN A 72 8.61 30.02 25.53
CA ASN A 72 8.23 31.43 25.80
C ASN A 72 8.55 32.38 24.61
N SER A 73 8.84 31.82 23.42
CA SER A 73 9.13 32.62 22.23
C SER A 73 7.84 32.94 21.48
N LEU A 74 7.66 34.16 21.00
CA LEU A 74 6.59 34.54 20.09
C LEU A 74 6.71 33.85 18.72
N GLY A 75 7.84 33.17 18.44
CA GLY A 75 8.05 32.44 17.20
C GLY A 75 8.47 33.31 16.01
N ASP A 76 8.99 34.52 16.30
CA ASP A 76 9.37 35.49 15.27
C ASP A 76 10.74 35.22 14.64
N ARG A 77 11.56 34.36 15.28
CA ARG A 77 12.85 34.02 14.71
C ARG A 77 12.67 33.06 13.54
N PHE A 78 13.47 33.23 12.52
CA PHE A 78 13.50 32.35 11.34
C PHE A 78 13.58 30.88 11.73
N ILE A 79 14.42 30.50 12.69
CA ILE A 79 14.61 29.13 13.15
C ILE A 79 13.37 28.58 13.88
N ASP A 80 12.63 29.41 14.61
CA ASP A 80 11.44 29.01 15.37
C ASP A 80 10.27 28.59 14.45
N GLN A 81 10.32 28.99 13.17
CA GLN A 81 9.29 28.69 12.19
C GLN A 81 9.48 27.36 11.45
N PHE A 82 10.62 26.69 11.64
CA PHE A 82 10.83 25.37 11.09
C PHE A 82 9.83 24.37 11.66
N ARG A 83 9.22 23.60 10.79
CA ARG A 83 8.30 22.53 11.19
C ARG A 83 8.74 21.21 10.58
N ILE A 84 8.74 20.18 11.40
CA ILE A 84 9.08 18.81 10.98
C ILE A 84 7.89 17.92 11.32
N GLY A 85 7.44 17.15 10.37
CA GLY A 85 6.47 16.08 10.55
C GLY A 85 7.11 14.72 10.29
N LEU A 86 6.40 13.67 10.64
CA LEU A 86 6.76 12.30 10.31
C LEU A 86 5.48 11.53 10.07
N ASP A 87 5.36 10.92 8.91
CA ASP A 87 4.35 9.92 8.61
C ASP A 87 5.07 8.61 8.30
N PHE A 88 4.73 7.57 9.05
CA PHE A 88 5.25 6.23 8.89
C PHE A 88 4.09 5.28 8.81
N SER A 89 3.98 4.56 7.72
CA SER A 89 2.92 3.59 7.47
C SER A 89 3.48 2.32 6.92
N GLY A 90 2.84 1.23 7.21
CA GLY A 90 3.30 -0.04 6.68
C GLY A 90 2.31 -1.14 6.93
N GLY A 91 2.65 -2.30 6.43
CA GLY A 91 1.85 -3.47 6.63
C GLY A 91 2.61 -4.74 6.32
N ILE A 92 2.09 -5.80 6.88
CA ILE A 92 2.49 -7.17 6.61
C ILE A 92 1.28 -7.83 5.98
N SER A 93 1.45 -8.45 4.84
CA SER A 93 0.40 -9.25 4.20
C SER A 93 0.89 -10.67 4.02
N MET A 94 0.04 -11.61 4.34
CA MET A 94 0.28 -13.03 4.26
C MET A 94 -0.87 -13.67 3.51
N THR A 95 -0.56 -14.53 2.55
CA THR A 95 -1.53 -15.33 1.82
C THR A 95 -1.10 -16.78 1.81
N ASN A 96 -2.06 -17.69 1.83
CA ASN A 96 -1.78 -19.12 1.65
C ASN A 96 -1.75 -19.52 0.18
N GLN A 97 -1.98 -18.61 -0.74
CA GLN A 97 -1.83 -18.83 -2.17
C GLN A 97 -0.36 -18.64 -2.56
N VAL A 98 0.31 -19.74 -2.86
CA VAL A 98 1.74 -19.76 -3.21
C VAL A 98 2.01 -20.08 -4.67
N GLY A 99 0.98 -20.42 -5.41
CA GLY A 99 1.02 -20.75 -6.83
C GLY A 99 -0.15 -20.16 -7.58
N ASP A 100 -0.23 -20.49 -8.85
CA ASP A 100 -1.32 -20.05 -9.71
C ASP A 100 -2.56 -20.96 -9.47
N PRO A 101 -3.71 -20.38 -9.08
CA PRO A 101 -4.94 -21.12 -8.87
C PRO A 101 -5.59 -21.60 -10.17
N TYR A 102 -4.97 -21.31 -11.32
CA TYR A 102 -5.50 -21.69 -12.63
C TYR A 102 -4.70 -22.82 -13.24
N THR A 103 -5.40 -23.73 -13.88
CA THR A 103 -4.78 -24.75 -14.72
C THR A 103 -4.30 -24.09 -16.01
N ARG A 104 -3.02 -24.25 -16.33
CA ARG A 104 -2.43 -23.71 -17.55
C ARG A 104 -2.41 -24.79 -18.63
N TYR A 105 -2.88 -24.40 -19.80
CA TYR A 105 -2.76 -25.21 -21.01
C TYR A 105 -1.92 -24.46 -22.02
N GLU A 106 -0.83 -25.06 -22.43
CA GLU A 106 -0.06 -24.56 -23.56
C GLU A 106 -0.76 -24.92 -24.86
N PHE A 107 -0.86 -24.00 -25.76
CA PHE A 107 -1.40 -24.21 -27.09
C PHE A 107 -0.62 -23.41 -28.11
N ASP A 108 -0.48 -23.97 -29.30
CA ASP A 108 0.08 -23.25 -30.42
C ASP A 108 -1.03 -22.47 -31.13
N VAL A 109 -0.85 -21.18 -31.27
CA VAL A 109 -1.76 -20.33 -32.05
C VAL A 109 -1.37 -20.43 -33.51
N TYR A 110 -2.32 -20.87 -34.31
CA TYR A 110 -2.16 -21.08 -35.73
C TYR A 110 -2.03 -19.77 -36.51
N PRO A 111 -1.26 -19.72 -37.59
CA PRO A 111 -0.56 -20.81 -38.29
C PRO A 111 0.81 -21.10 -37.71
N ARG A 112 1.21 -22.37 -37.72
CA ARG A 112 2.55 -22.83 -37.36
C ARG A 112 3.58 -22.31 -38.39
N SER A 113 3.93 -21.08 -38.26
CA SER A 113 5.10 -20.53 -38.92
C SER A 113 6.24 -20.44 -37.92
N SER A 114 7.44 -20.13 -38.37
CA SER A 114 8.59 -19.89 -37.49
C SER A 114 8.33 -18.80 -36.42
N ASN A 115 7.25 -18.04 -36.60
CA ASN A 115 6.78 -16.98 -35.70
C ASN A 115 5.46 -17.35 -35.00
N SER A 116 5.12 -18.63 -34.83
CA SER A 116 3.92 -19.03 -34.14
C SER A 116 3.95 -18.55 -32.69
N LEU A 117 2.90 -17.81 -32.31
CA LEU A 117 2.71 -17.38 -30.93
C LEU A 117 2.25 -18.58 -30.10
N ARG A 118 3.03 -18.91 -29.06
CA ARG A 118 2.57 -19.82 -28.02
C ARG A 118 1.74 -19.05 -27.03
N GLY A 119 0.53 -19.47 -26.81
CA GLY A 119 -0.37 -18.92 -25.80
C GLY A 119 -0.62 -19.93 -24.68
N THR A 120 -1.02 -19.41 -23.56
CA THR A 120 -1.43 -20.22 -22.40
C THR A 120 -2.84 -19.82 -22.00
N ILE A 121 -3.76 -20.79 -22.02
CA ILE A 121 -5.11 -20.57 -21.48
C ILE A 121 -5.09 -20.91 -20.00
N GLN A 122 -5.56 -19.99 -19.19
CA GLN A 122 -5.77 -20.20 -17.76
C GLN A 122 -7.25 -20.53 -17.54
N LYS A 123 -7.52 -21.68 -16.97
CA LYS A 123 -8.88 -22.04 -16.55
C LYS A 123 -8.98 -21.93 -15.04
N PRO A 124 -10.05 -21.33 -14.53
CA PRO A 124 -10.28 -21.28 -13.10
C PRO A 124 -10.43 -22.68 -12.52
N PHE A 125 -9.87 -22.90 -11.34
CA PHE A 125 -10.08 -24.13 -10.60
C PHE A 125 -11.53 -24.19 -10.13
N ILE A 126 -12.22 -25.27 -10.47
CA ILE A 126 -13.59 -25.54 -10.02
C ILE A 126 -13.52 -26.75 -9.09
N PRO A 127 -13.75 -26.58 -7.77
CA PRO A 127 -13.76 -27.72 -6.83
C PRO A 127 -14.88 -28.69 -7.19
N THR A 128 -14.58 -29.96 -7.23
CA THR A 128 -15.55 -31.03 -7.46
C THR A 128 -15.91 -31.77 -6.19
N GLY A 129 -15.12 -31.63 -5.13
CA GLY A 129 -15.34 -32.20 -3.81
C GLY A 129 -15.13 -31.22 -2.66
N VAL A 130 -15.60 -31.60 -1.49
CA VAL A 130 -15.49 -30.76 -0.27
C VAL A 130 -14.03 -30.59 0.17
N ASP A 131 -13.19 -31.58 -0.12
CA ASP A 131 -11.79 -31.63 0.29
C ASP A 131 -10.81 -31.16 -0.81
N ASP A 132 -11.34 -30.81 -1.97
CA ASP A 132 -10.51 -30.32 -3.07
C ASP A 132 -9.88 -28.98 -2.73
N VAL A 133 -8.57 -28.91 -2.80
CA VAL A 133 -7.79 -27.69 -2.60
C VAL A 133 -7.24 -27.24 -3.95
N PRO A 134 -7.41 -25.97 -4.31
CA PRO A 134 -6.84 -25.46 -5.56
C PRO A 134 -5.33 -25.67 -5.61
N PRO A 135 -4.76 -25.96 -6.78
CA PRO A 135 -3.31 -26.03 -6.94
C PRO A 135 -2.68 -24.70 -6.50
N GLY A 136 -1.59 -24.79 -5.75
CA GLY A 136 -0.88 -23.62 -5.23
C GLY A 136 -1.48 -22.99 -3.98
N VAL A 137 -2.50 -23.60 -3.36
CA VAL A 137 -3.03 -23.18 -2.06
C VAL A 137 -2.50 -24.13 -0.98
N ILE A 138 -1.95 -23.57 0.09
CA ILE A 138 -1.48 -24.32 1.26
C ILE A 138 -2.58 -24.27 2.33
N PRO A 139 -2.98 -25.40 2.95
CA PRO A 139 -3.90 -25.37 4.06
C PRO A 139 -3.31 -24.55 5.22
N VAL A 140 -4.19 -23.83 5.92
CA VAL A 140 -3.78 -22.96 7.05
C VAL A 140 -3.94 -23.77 8.33
N ASP A 141 -2.84 -24.27 8.84
CA ASP A 141 -2.75 -24.98 10.12
C ASP A 141 -1.48 -24.58 10.89
N ALA A 142 -1.34 -25.07 12.12
CA ALA A 142 -0.21 -24.72 12.95
C ALA A 142 1.15 -25.13 12.37
N SER A 143 1.19 -26.17 11.54
CA SER A 143 2.41 -26.69 10.91
C SER A 143 2.84 -25.86 9.71
N THR A 144 1.89 -25.24 9.00
CA THR A 144 2.13 -24.46 7.79
C THR A 144 2.31 -22.97 8.07
N LEU A 145 1.91 -22.47 9.23
CA LEU A 145 2.07 -21.07 9.63
C LEU A 145 3.52 -20.53 9.46
N PRO A 146 4.58 -21.25 9.85
CA PRO A 146 5.96 -20.78 9.64
C PRO A 146 6.28 -20.55 8.16
N ILE A 147 5.80 -21.43 7.26
CA ILE A 147 5.98 -21.32 5.81
C ILE A 147 5.26 -20.07 5.27
N LEU A 148 4.03 -19.84 5.74
CA LEU A 148 3.24 -18.68 5.35
C LEU A 148 3.88 -17.39 5.83
N TRP A 149 4.44 -17.40 7.04
CA TRP A 149 5.15 -16.26 7.60
C TRP A 149 6.43 -15.94 6.83
N GLU A 150 7.19 -16.95 6.45
CA GLU A 150 8.37 -16.77 5.60
C GLU A 150 8.02 -16.13 4.25
N LYS A 151 6.83 -16.46 3.72
CA LYS A 151 6.31 -15.89 2.47
C LYS A 151 5.59 -14.56 2.63
N ALA A 152 5.38 -14.08 3.84
CA ALA A 152 4.72 -12.82 4.10
C ALA A 152 5.46 -11.65 3.45
N GLN A 153 4.69 -10.72 2.90
CA GLN A 153 5.22 -9.52 2.27
C GLN A 153 5.13 -8.35 3.26
N THR A 154 6.22 -7.66 3.42
CA THR A 154 6.29 -6.49 4.30
C THR A 154 6.64 -5.26 3.48
N LYS A 155 5.86 -4.22 3.65
CA LYS A 155 6.06 -2.93 3.00
C LYS A 155 5.91 -1.82 4.04
N PHE A 156 6.89 -0.92 4.08
CA PHE A 156 6.84 0.27 4.90
C PHE A 156 7.04 1.51 4.02
N ASN A 157 6.31 2.56 4.32
CA ASN A 157 6.46 3.86 3.69
C ASN A 157 6.76 4.88 4.79
N TYR A 158 7.63 5.82 4.50
CA TYR A 158 7.90 6.93 5.38
C TYR A 158 7.89 8.25 4.61
N SER A 159 7.48 9.30 5.29
CA SER A 159 7.50 10.66 4.76
C SER A 159 7.83 11.63 5.89
N ILE A 160 8.84 12.43 5.67
CA ILE A 160 9.32 13.45 6.60
C ILE A 160 9.19 14.80 5.91
N PRO A 161 8.02 15.46 6.03
CA PRO A 161 7.85 16.80 5.51
C PRO A 161 8.56 17.80 6.42
N LEU A 162 9.40 18.64 5.82
CA LEU A 162 10.08 19.75 6.43
C LEU A 162 9.54 21.05 5.84
N ALA A 163 8.75 21.77 6.61
CA ALA A 163 8.30 23.09 6.22
C ALA A 163 9.31 24.13 6.68
N LEU A 164 9.82 24.86 5.72
CA LEU A 164 10.74 25.96 5.95
C LEU A 164 9.99 27.26 6.27
N PRO A 165 10.64 28.23 6.90
CA PRO A 165 10.04 29.51 7.20
C PRO A 165 9.53 30.23 5.95
N ASN A 166 8.46 30.99 6.11
CA ASN A 166 7.94 31.86 5.07
C ASN A 166 8.91 33.01 4.79
N LEU A 167 9.29 33.16 3.55
CA LEU A 167 10.12 34.24 3.07
C LEU A 167 9.24 35.36 2.49
N LYS A 168 9.27 36.54 3.08
CA LYS A 168 8.61 37.73 2.53
C LYS A 168 9.54 38.34 1.48
N LEU A 169 9.29 38.04 0.19
CA LEU A 169 10.08 38.64 -0.89
C LEU A 169 9.77 40.10 -1.10
N THR A 170 8.49 40.46 -0.96
CA THR A 170 8.01 41.85 -1.02
C THR A 170 6.85 42.02 -0.02
N LYS A 171 6.34 43.27 0.10
CA LYS A 171 5.20 43.57 0.94
C LYS A 171 3.95 42.70 0.65
N HIS A 172 3.82 42.21 -0.57
CA HIS A 172 2.64 41.49 -1.06
C HIS A 172 2.91 40.05 -1.51
N ILE A 173 4.19 39.62 -1.55
CA ILE A 173 4.59 38.33 -2.03
C ILE A 173 5.25 37.54 -0.91
N ASN A 174 4.63 36.43 -0.55
CA ASN A 174 5.19 35.45 0.39
C ASN A 174 5.59 34.18 -0.38
N LEU A 175 6.79 33.69 -0.14
CA LEU A 175 7.32 32.43 -0.64
C LEU A 175 7.41 31.43 0.50
N THR A 176 6.78 30.29 0.35
CA THR A 176 6.84 29.20 1.32
C THR A 176 7.60 28.04 0.70
N PRO A 177 8.90 27.88 0.99
CA PRO A 177 9.66 26.73 0.55
C PRO A 177 9.34 25.52 1.44
N GLY A 178 9.47 24.34 0.87
CA GLY A 178 9.30 23.06 1.59
C GLY A 178 10.24 22.02 1.03
N VAL A 179 10.62 21.08 1.88
CA VAL A 179 11.40 19.90 1.52
C VAL A 179 10.68 18.70 2.09
N SER A 180 10.58 17.63 1.34
CA SER A 180 10.08 16.36 1.85
C SER A 180 11.07 15.25 1.52
N TRP A 181 11.36 14.43 2.50
CA TRP A 181 12.10 13.20 2.32
C TRP A 181 11.14 12.04 2.54
N SER A 182 10.96 11.22 1.51
CA SER A 182 10.04 10.09 1.56
C SER A 182 10.66 8.87 0.92
N GLY A 183 10.14 7.71 1.27
CA GLY A 183 10.62 6.47 0.68
C GLY A 183 9.82 5.27 1.10
N ASN A 184 10.27 4.14 0.56
CA ASN A 184 9.66 2.85 0.80
C ASN A 184 10.74 1.84 1.20
N MET A 185 10.37 0.93 2.07
CA MET A 185 11.17 -0.21 2.48
C MET A 185 10.42 -1.49 2.15
N TYR A 186 11.10 -2.43 1.51
CA TYR A 186 10.56 -3.74 1.14
C TYR A 186 11.47 -4.84 1.64
N THR A 187 10.89 -5.93 2.15
CA THR A 187 11.65 -7.11 2.56
C THR A 187 11.88 -8.10 1.43
N ARG A 188 11.18 -7.94 0.32
CA ARG A 188 11.30 -8.80 -0.86
C ARG A 188 11.47 -8.00 -2.13
N SER A 189 12.23 -8.53 -3.04
CA SER A 189 12.41 -7.99 -4.39
C SER A 189 12.40 -9.12 -5.42
N TYR A 190 12.05 -8.78 -6.64
CA TYR A 190 12.13 -9.69 -7.77
C TYR A 190 13.45 -9.49 -8.51
N LYS A 191 14.11 -10.60 -8.81
CA LYS A 191 15.28 -10.64 -9.68
C LYS A 191 14.87 -11.27 -11.00
N TYR A 192 15.06 -10.54 -12.07
CA TYR A 192 14.80 -11.03 -13.42
C TYR A 192 16.11 -11.55 -14.00
N THR A 193 16.12 -12.81 -14.40
CA THR A 193 17.27 -13.45 -15.04
C THR A 193 16.85 -13.95 -16.41
N TYR A 194 17.49 -13.45 -17.46
CA TYR A 194 17.25 -13.95 -18.81
C TYR A 194 17.96 -15.31 -18.98
N VAL A 195 17.20 -16.32 -19.40
CA VAL A 195 17.70 -17.66 -19.71
C VAL A 195 17.79 -17.79 -21.23
N ALA A 196 19.00 -17.69 -21.75
CA ALA A 196 19.23 -17.68 -23.19
C ALA A 196 18.87 -19.04 -23.87
N ALA A 197 18.93 -20.14 -23.14
CA ALA A 197 18.61 -21.47 -23.66
C ALA A 197 17.15 -21.58 -24.13
N ASP A 198 16.22 -20.95 -23.41
CA ASP A 198 14.77 -21.04 -23.66
C ASP A 198 14.19 -19.70 -24.12
N SER A 199 15.02 -18.66 -24.26
CA SER A 199 14.58 -17.28 -24.52
C SER A 199 13.52 -16.79 -23.56
N THR A 200 13.58 -17.22 -22.30
CA THR A 200 12.61 -16.89 -21.23
C THR A 200 13.23 -15.98 -20.20
N VAL A 201 12.38 -15.27 -19.46
CA VAL A 201 12.78 -14.49 -18.28
C VAL A 201 12.32 -15.22 -17.03
N ARG A 202 13.28 -15.71 -16.26
CA ARG A 202 13.02 -16.29 -14.95
C ARG A 202 12.89 -15.18 -13.92
N ILE A 203 11.85 -15.25 -13.11
CA ILE A 203 11.58 -14.33 -12.01
C ILE A 203 11.83 -15.05 -10.71
N ASP A 204 12.89 -14.70 -10.01
CA ASP A 204 13.22 -15.25 -8.70
C ASP A 204 12.86 -14.23 -7.63
N THR A 205 12.16 -14.67 -6.58
CA THR A 205 11.90 -13.84 -5.41
C THR A 205 13.10 -13.89 -4.49
N VAL A 206 13.74 -12.74 -4.30
CA VAL A 206 14.88 -12.61 -3.42
C VAL A 206 14.41 -11.99 -2.10
N GLY A 207 14.39 -12.80 -1.04
CA GLY A 207 14.23 -12.34 0.33
C GLY A 207 15.58 -11.93 0.93
N GLY A 208 15.59 -11.30 2.08
CA GLY A 208 16.80 -10.94 2.79
C GLY A 208 16.74 -9.57 3.46
N LEU A 209 17.83 -8.84 3.41
CA LEU A 209 17.91 -7.50 4.00
C LEU A 209 16.91 -6.54 3.35
N PRO A 210 16.26 -5.69 4.16
CA PRO A 210 15.32 -4.71 3.65
C PRO A 210 15.97 -3.81 2.59
N LYS A 211 15.27 -3.60 1.49
CA LYS A 211 15.69 -2.67 0.44
C LYS A 211 14.97 -1.35 0.61
N PHE A 212 15.71 -0.27 0.53
CA PHE A 212 15.21 1.08 0.68
C PHE A 212 15.20 1.77 -0.67
N ASN A 213 14.10 2.43 -0.96
CA ASN A 213 14.01 3.42 -2.01
C ASN A 213 13.64 4.75 -1.35
N SER A 214 14.41 5.81 -1.61
CA SER A 214 14.17 7.12 -1.03
C SER A 214 14.28 8.21 -2.07
N GLN A 215 13.49 9.26 -1.88
CA GLN A 215 13.50 10.45 -2.71
C GLN A 215 13.40 11.70 -1.86
N ILE A 216 14.04 12.75 -2.32
CA ILE A 216 13.92 14.10 -1.74
C ILE A 216 13.21 14.96 -2.77
N ALA A 217 12.14 15.62 -2.36
CA ALA A 217 11.40 16.55 -3.19
C ALA A 217 11.48 17.96 -2.59
N PHE A 218 11.74 18.93 -3.44
CA PHE A 218 11.72 20.35 -3.10
C PHE A 218 10.45 20.97 -3.66
N SER A 219 9.80 21.80 -2.86
CA SER A 219 8.62 22.54 -3.25
C SER A 219 8.75 24.00 -2.88
N ALA A 220 8.12 24.86 -3.65
CA ALA A 220 8.02 26.28 -3.32
C ALA A 220 6.62 26.77 -3.73
N SER A 221 5.88 27.32 -2.80
CA SER A 221 4.61 27.97 -3.08
C SER A 221 4.72 29.46 -2.89
N MET A 222 4.18 30.21 -3.85
CA MET A 222 4.16 31.68 -3.80
C MET A 222 2.73 32.15 -3.65
N ASN A 223 2.51 33.01 -2.67
CA ASN A 223 1.19 33.55 -2.36
C ASN A 223 1.24 35.06 -2.41
N THR A 224 0.29 35.68 -3.12
CA THR A 224 0.17 37.14 -3.22
C THR A 224 -1.25 37.58 -2.89
N ARG A 225 -1.39 38.74 -2.26
CA ARG A 225 -2.68 39.39 -2.01
C ARG A 225 -2.71 40.69 -2.76
N LEU A 226 -3.66 40.81 -3.68
CA LEU A 226 -3.94 42.06 -4.39
C LEU A 226 -5.15 42.72 -3.74
N PHE A 227 -4.98 43.98 -3.31
CA PHE A 227 -6.06 44.78 -2.80
C PHE A 227 -6.39 45.86 -3.82
N GLY A 228 -7.67 45.96 -4.21
CA GLY A 228 -8.18 47.03 -5.07
C GLY A 228 -9.43 47.63 -4.49
N THR A 229 -9.59 48.96 -4.61
CA THR A 229 -10.81 49.67 -4.29
C THR A 229 -11.51 50.07 -5.59
N LEU A 230 -12.71 49.56 -5.81
CA LEU A 230 -13.59 49.99 -6.89
C LEU A 230 -14.42 51.18 -6.42
N ARG A 231 -14.21 52.33 -7.05
CA ARG A 231 -15.09 53.50 -6.83
C ARG A 231 -16.10 53.55 -7.97
N PHE A 232 -17.35 53.32 -7.66
CA PHE A 232 -18.43 53.53 -8.60
C PHE A 232 -18.73 55.03 -8.70
N LYS A 233 -18.62 55.59 -9.88
CA LYS A 233 -19.05 56.96 -10.15
C LYS A 233 -20.58 56.96 -10.17
N LYS A 234 -21.21 57.65 -9.22
CA LYS A 234 -22.66 57.92 -9.31
C LYS A 234 -22.91 58.74 -10.57
N GLY A 235 -23.73 58.20 -11.47
CA GLY A 235 -24.28 58.94 -12.60
C GLY A 235 -25.29 59.98 -12.15
#